data_916d071a33b71f4725a9a86bf8d37a8f
#
_entry.id   916d071a33b71f4725a9a86bf8d37a8f
#
_cell.length_a   1.000
_cell.length_b   1.000
_cell.length_c   1.000
_cell.angle_alpha   90.00
_cell.angle_beta   90.00
_cell.angle_gamma   90.00
#
_symmetry.space_group_name_H-M   'P 1'
#
loop_
_entity.id
_entity.type
_entity.pdbx_description
1 polymer ?
#
loop_
_entity_poly.entity_id
_entity_poly.type
_entity_poly.pdbx_seq_one_letter_code
_entity_poly.pdbx_strand_id
1 'polypeptide(L)'
;MDDIDWLISSERVEYLEAIGIMNERVGSIQKGEARELVWLLEHPPLYSAGTSAKLDDLLMPNRFPVFNTGRGGQYTYHGPGQRIVYIMLDLRRRRQDIRAYVSALENWIINTLAKFNIHGERRSDRIGIWVRRTDIQQPNKEDKIGAIGIRIKRWVTLHGISINIAPNLEHFNGIIPCGIEGYGVTSFEDMGQPIEFYDFDMELRNGFQKFFGARSEMGLKG
;
A
#
# COMPACT_ATOMS: atom_id res chain seq x y z
N MET A 1 15.76 -19.42 3.37
CA MET A 1 16.35 -18.14 2.98
C MET A 1 15.67 -17.65 1.74
N ASP A 2 15.26 -16.52 1.80
CA ASP A 2 14.48 -15.53 1.05
C ASP A 2 14.34 -15.75 -0.44
N ASP A 3 13.26 -16.44 -0.80
CA ASP A 3 12.75 -16.56 -2.19
C ASP A 3 12.07 -15.27 -2.67
N ILE A 4 12.42 -14.12 -2.09
CA ILE A 4 11.79 -12.84 -2.35
C ILE A 4 12.83 -11.83 -2.80
N ASP A 5 12.61 -11.26 -3.98
CA ASP A 5 13.38 -10.14 -4.49
C ASP A 5 12.86 -8.83 -3.88
N TRP A 6 13.76 -7.90 -3.62
CA TRP A 6 13.46 -6.52 -3.26
C TRP A 6 13.99 -5.59 -4.31
N LEU A 7 13.11 -4.81 -4.90
CA LEU A 7 13.45 -3.80 -5.90
C LEU A 7 13.08 -2.41 -5.37
N ILE A 8 13.99 -1.46 -5.50
CA ILE A 8 13.74 -0.04 -5.19
C ILE A 8 14.05 0.75 -6.45
N SER A 9 13.05 1.43 -7.00
CA SER A 9 13.26 2.37 -8.12
C SER A 9 13.65 3.73 -7.57
N SER A 10 14.76 4.27 -8.06
CA SER A 10 15.24 5.62 -7.72
C SER A 10 14.46 6.71 -8.47
N GLU A 11 14.01 6.40 -9.67
CA GLU A 11 13.19 7.27 -10.50
C GLU A 11 11.71 6.94 -10.36
N ARG A 12 10.85 7.94 -10.65
CA ARG A 12 9.41 7.72 -10.71
C ARG A 12 9.07 6.81 -11.88
N VAL A 13 8.25 5.80 -11.61
CA VAL A 13 7.84 4.81 -12.60
C VAL A 13 6.47 5.20 -13.14
N GLU A 14 6.31 5.21 -14.46
CA GLU A 14 5.02 5.43 -15.11
C GLU A 14 4.03 4.33 -14.73
N TYR A 15 2.77 4.72 -14.50
CA TYR A 15 1.78 3.80 -13.93
C TYR A 15 1.52 2.58 -14.80
N LEU A 16 1.36 2.78 -16.13
CA LEU A 16 1.11 1.68 -17.06
C LEU A 16 2.33 0.76 -17.22
N GLU A 17 3.53 1.32 -17.16
CA GLU A 17 4.77 0.54 -17.14
C GLU A 17 4.80 -0.37 -15.90
N ALA A 18 4.52 0.18 -14.72
CA ALA A 18 4.47 -0.60 -13.49
C ALA A 18 3.44 -1.73 -13.56
N ILE A 19 2.26 -1.46 -14.12
CA ILE A 19 1.23 -2.49 -14.35
C ILE A 19 1.72 -3.60 -15.27
N GLY A 20 2.45 -3.26 -16.33
CA GLY A 20 3.08 -4.23 -17.26
C GLY A 20 4.06 -5.15 -16.52
N ILE A 21 5.02 -4.55 -15.79
CA ILE A 21 6.04 -5.27 -15.02
C ILE A 21 5.38 -6.18 -13.96
N MET A 22 4.39 -5.70 -13.23
CA MET A 22 3.68 -6.51 -12.24
C MET A 22 2.98 -7.71 -12.87
N ASN A 23 2.28 -7.53 -14.00
CA ASN A 23 1.58 -8.62 -14.67
C ASN A 23 2.55 -9.70 -15.20
N GLU A 24 3.68 -9.30 -15.76
CA GLU A 24 4.74 -10.20 -16.21
C GLU A 24 5.32 -10.99 -15.02
N ARG A 25 5.71 -10.30 -13.94
CA ARG A 25 6.24 -10.94 -12.74
C ARG A 25 5.27 -11.94 -12.16
N VAL A 26 4.00 -11.58 -12.03
CA VAL A 26 2.95 -12.47 -11.53
C VAL A 26 2.78 -13.70 -12.44
N GLY A 27 2.82 -13.51 -13.76
CA GLY A 27 2.79 -14.63 -14.72
C GLY A 27 3.94 -15.61 -14.51
N SER A 28 5.15 -15.10 -14.32
CA SER A 28 6.35 -15.91 -14.08
C SER A 28 6.36 -16.58 -12.70
N ILE A 29 5.88 -15.90 -11.64
CA ILE A 29 5.69 -16.54 -10.32
C ILE A 29 4.69 -17.70 -10.39
N GLN A 30 3.59 -17.54 -11.14
CA GLN A 30 2.58 -18.58 -11.29
C GLN A 30 3.10 -19.84 -11.94
N LYS A 31 4.09 -19.72 -12.82
CA LYS A 31 4.77 -20.83 -13.51
C LYS A 31 5.95 -21.40 -12.71
N GLY A 32 6.38 -20.72 -11.64
CA GLY A 32 7.61 -21.07 -10.90
C GLY A 32 8.90 -20.63 -11.58
N GLU A 33 8.82 -19.71 -12.53
CA GLU A 33 9.96 -19.20 -13.34
C GLU A 33 10.61 -17.96 -12.70
N ALA A 34 9.96 -17.31 -11.72
CA ALA A 34 10.49 -16.16 -11.03
C ALA A 34 10.23 -16.21 -9.52
N ARG A 35 11.09 -15.51 -8.76
CA ARG A 35 10.89 -15.28 -7.33
C ARG A 35 9.75 -14.30 -7.08
N GLU A 36 9.18 -14.37 -5.88
CA GLU A 36 8.30 -13.34 -5.36
C GLU A 36 9.01 -11.98 -5.31
N LEU A 37 8.25 -10.87 -5.36
CA LEU A 37 8.83 -9.53 -5.44
C LEU A 37 8.08 -8.56 -4.52
N VAL A 38 8.85 -7.78 -3.75
CA VAL A 38 8.41 -6.53 -3.15
C VAL A 38 9.11 -5.40 -3.88
N TRP A 39 8.32 -4.49 -4.48
CA TRP A 39 8.82 -3.40 -5.29
C TRP A 39 8.41 -2.04 -4.71
N LEU A 40 9.41 -1.26 -4.33
CA LEU A 40 9.27 0.07 -3.73
C LEU A 40 9.53 1.13 -4.79
N LEU A 41 8.61 2.06 -4.97
CA LEU A 41 8.71 3.10 -6.00
C LEU A 41 7.89 4.34 -5.63
N GLU A 42 7.96 5.35 -6.49
CA GLU A 42 7.04 6.47 -6.58
C GLU A 42 6.45 6.54 -7.99
N HIS A 43 5.28 7.17 -8.12
CA HIS A 43 4.68 7.51 -9.41
C HIS A 43 4.71 9.01 -9.67
N PRO A 44 4.65 9.46 -10.94
CA PRO A 44 4.16 10.79 -11.28
C PRO A 44 2.74 11.02 -10.74
N PRO A 45 2.29 12.29 -10.62
CA PRO A 45 0.94 12.59 -10.12
C PRO A 45 -0.15 11.95 -10.99
N LEU A 46 -1.05 11.16 -10.36
CA LEU A 46 -2.17 10.48 -11.03
C LEU A 46 -3.30 10.14 -10.06
N TYR A 47 -4.46 9.86 -10.60
CA TYR A 47 -5.55 9.17 -9.91
C TYR A 47 -5.70 7.74 -10.42
N SER A 48 -5.88 6.78 -9.51
CA SER A 48 -6.22 5.41 -9.89
C SER A 48 -7.60 5.04 -9.37
N ALA A 49 -8.46 4.52 -10.26
CA ALA A 49 -9.80 4.03 -9.95
C ALA A 49 -9.76 2.51 -9.72
N GLY A 50 -10.11 2.06 -8.53
CA GLY A 50 -10.29 0.65 -8.24
C GLY A 50 -11.65 0.13 -8.71
N THR A 51 -11.91 -1.17 -8.50
CA THR A 51 -13.13 -1.84 -8.99
C THR A 51 -14.43 -1.35 -8.38
N SER A 52 -14.37 -0.59 -7.28
CA SER A 52 -15.53 0.00 -6.60
C SER A 52 -15.62 1.52 -6.77
N ALA A 53 -14.79 2.12 -7.65
CA ALA A 53 -14.79 3.56 -7.88
C ALA A 53 -16.11 4.01 -8.51
N LYS A 54 -16.66 5.11 -8.00
CA LYS A 54 -17.85 5.77 -8.53
C LYS A 54 -17.44 7.06 -9.21
N LEU A 55 -18.05 7.39 -10.34
CA LEU A 55 -17.69 8.60 -11.09
C LEU A 55 -17.89 9.88 -10.27
N ASP A 56 -18.89 9.91 -9.41
CA ASP A 56 -19.20 11.06 -8.54
C ASP A 56 -18.09 11.32 -7.51
N ASP A 57 -17.24 10.32 -7.20
CA ASP A 57 -16.12 10.46 -6.30
C ASP A 57 -14.89 11.11 -6.97
N LEU A 58 -14.93 11.37 -8.28
CA LEU A 58 -13.89 12.08 -9.04
C LEU A 58 -14.27 13.56 -9.21
N LEU A 59 -13.85 14.39 -8.26
CA LEU A 59 -14.26 15.80 -8.18
C LEU A 59 -13.54 16.69 -9.19
N MET A 60 -12.28 16.36 -9.53
CA MET A 60 -11.45 17.14 -10.48
C MET A 60 -10.86 16.21 -11.56
N PRO A 61 -11.66 15.77 -12.56
CA PRO A 61 -11.23 14.75 -13.54
C PRO A 61 -10.08 15.19 -14.44
N ASN A 62 -9.88 16.50 -14.60
CA ASN A 62 -8.85 17.07 -15.47
C ASN A 62 -7.57 17.49 -14.73
N ARG A 63 -7.48 17.24 -13.39
CA ARG A 63 -6.33 17.66 -12.59
C ARG A 63 -5.09 16.80 -12.87
N PHE A 64 -5.28 15.48 -12.96
CA PHE A 64 -4.24 14.50 -13.22
C PHE A 64 -4.75 13.38 -14.13
N PRO A 65 -3.87 12.61 -14.79
CA PRO A 65 -4.26 11.40 -15.50
C PRO A 65 -5.04 10.45 -14.58
N VAL A 66 -6.08 9.83 -15.12
CA VAL A 66 -6.94 8.87 -14.40
C VAL A 66 -6.79 7.48 -15.03
N PHE A 67 -6.40 6.50 -14.22
CA PHE A 67 -6.21 5.12 -14.67
C PHE A 67 -7.25 4.19 -14.03
N ASN A 68 -8.05 3.51 -14.86
CA ASN A 68 -8.89 2.42 -14.40
C ASN A 68 -8.05 1.17 -14.14
N THR A 69 -8.18 0.59 -12.96
CA THR A 69 -7.34 -0.52 -12.51
C THR A 69 -8.17 -1.70 -12.05
N GLY A 70 -7.56 -2.88 -12.04
CA GLY A 70 -8.23 -4.07 -11.51
C GLY A 70 -8.01 -4.30 -10.01
N ARG A 71 -7.40 -3.34 -9.27
CA ARG A 71 -7.27 -3.44 -7.82
C ARG A 71 -8.60 -3.20 -7.12
N GLY A 72 -8.73 -3.70 -5.93
CA GLY A 72 -9.87 -3.38 -5.06
C GLY A 72 -9.86 -1.92 -4.59
N GLY A 73 -11.01 -1.47 -4.07
CA GLY A 73 -11.22 -0.13 -3.54
C GLY A 73 -11.67 0.88 -4.58
N GLN A 74 -11.67 2.15 -4.17
CA GLN A 74 -12.20 3.29 -4.93
C GLN A 74 -11.08 4.16 -5.50
N TYR A 75 -11.32 5.48 -5.72
CA TYR A 75 -10.27 6.39 -6.15
C TYR A 75 -9.20 6.57 -5.09
N THR A 76 -7.95 6.70 -5.53
CA THR A 76 -6.84 7.20 -4.71
C THR A 76 -5.91 8.03 -5.57
N TYR A 77 -5.13 8.89 -4.92
CA TYR A 77 -4.04 9.65 -5.52
C TYR A 77 -2.73 8.90 -5.36
N HIS A 78 -1.88 8.98 -6.38
CA HIS A 78 -0.48 8.62 -6.32
C HIS A 78 0.36 9.77 -6.86
N GLY A 79 1.53 10.00 -6.27
CA GLY A 79 2.43 11.07 -6.70
C GLY A 79 3.71 11.16 -5.87
N PRO A 80 4.57 12.12 -6.18
CA PRO A 80 5.82 12.39 -5.46
C PRO A 80 5.59 12.55 -3.96
N GLY A 81 6.50 12.02 -3.17
CA GLY A 81 6.39 12.03 -1.71
C GLY A 81 5.56 10.87 -1.14
N GLN A 82 4.95 10.04 -1.99
CA GLN A 82 4.21 8.87 -1.57
C GLN A 82 5.00 7.59 -1.90
N ARG A 83 5.36 6.78 -0.89
CA ARG A 83 5.97 5.47 -1.11
C ARG A 83 4.90 4.47 -1.53
N ILE A 84 5.07 3.92 -2.71
CA ILE A 84 4.30 2.80 -3.23
C ILE A 84 5.05 1.50 -2.95
N VAL A 85 4.33 0.51 -2.45
CA VAL A 85 4.83 -0.83 -2.17
C VAL A 85 4.00 -1.84 -2.94
N TYR A 86 4.49 -2.27 -4.10
CA TYR A 86 3.86 -3.34 -4.87
C TYR A 86 4.38 -4.70 -4.39
N ILE A 87 3.46 -5.64 -4.18
CA ILE A 87 3.75 -6.89 -3.49
C ILE A 87 3.20 -8.05 -4.32
N MET A 88 4.09 -8.86 -4.86
CA MET A 88 3.78 -10.03 -5.67
C MET A 88 4.21 -11.29 -4.94
N LEU A 89 3.31 -11.80 -4.10
CA LEU A 89 3.49 -13.00 -3.27
C LEU A 89 2.56 -14.12 -3.72
N ASP A 90 3.04 -15.34 -3.68
CA ASP A 90 2.23 -16.54 -3.89
C ASP A 90 1.60 -17.00 -2.56
N LEU A 91 0.31 -16.74 -2.41
CA LEU A 91 -0.41 -17.11 -1.20
C LEU A 91 -0.60 -18.64 -1.05
N ARG A 92 -0.37 -19.44 -2.10
CA ARG A 92 -0.36 -20.90 -2.01
C ARG A 92 0.79 -21.40 -1.12
N ARG A 93 1.89 -20.64 -1.08
CA ARG A 93 3.07 -20.92 -0.23
C ARG A 93 2.87 -20.46 1.23
N ARG A 94 1.74 -19.81 1.53
CA ARG A 94 1.41 -19.25 2.86
C ARG A 94 0.02 -19.68 3.30
N ARG A 95 -0.94 -18.76 3.21
CA ARG A 95 -2.35 -19.02 3.49
C ARG A 95 -3.21 -18.39 2.38
N GLN A 96 -4.06 -19.20 1.75
CA GLN A 96 -5.02 -18.77 0.74
C GLN A 96 -6.23 -18.11 1.40
N ASP A 97 -6.01 -16.97 2.06
CA ASP A 97 -7.02 -16.19 2.78
C ASP A 97 -6.76 -14.70 2.55
N ILE A 98 -7.63 -14.09 1.75
CA ILE A 98 -7.51 -12.69 1.34
C ILE A 98 -7.64 -11.73 2.54
N ARG A 99 -8.56 -12.02 3.48
CA ARG A 99 -8.77 -11.17 4.65
C ARG A 99 -7.56 -11.23 5.58
N ALA A 100 -7.00 -12.40 5.79
CA ALA A 100 -5.78 -12.57 6.56
C ALA A 100 -4.60 -11.84 5.90
N TYR A 101 -4.50 -11.88 4.56
CA TYR A 101 -3.47 -11.16 3.82
C TYR A 101 -3.60 -9.63 3.98
N VAL A 102 -4.80 -9.08 3.80
CA VAL A 102 -5.04 -7.64 4.03
C VAL A 102 -4.70 -7.24 5.46
N SER A 103 -5.12 -8.03 6.45
CA SER A 103 -4.77 -7.79 7.86
C SER A 103 -3.27 -7.85 8.12
N ALA A 104 -2.55 -8.74 7.42
CA ALA A 104 -1.08 -8.80 7.52
C ALA A 104 -0.42 -7.54 6.94
N LEU A 105 -0.93 -7.03 5.79
CA LEU A 105 -0.48 -5.77 5.20
C LEU A 105 -0.69 -4.59 6.16
N GLU A 106 -1.87 -4.46 6.74
CA GLU A 106 -2.18 -3.41 7.71
C GLU A 106 -1.24 -3.48 8.91
N ASN A 107 -1.10 -4.65 9.52
CA ASN A 107 -0.25 -4.85 10.70
C ASN A 107 1.23 -4.60 10.40
N TRP A 108 1.69 -4.96 9.21
CA TRP A 108 3.06 -4.70 8.77
C TRP A 108 3.36 -3.20 8.72
N ILE A 109 2.46 -2.43 8.09
CA ILE A 109 2.63 -0.96 8.05
C ILE A 109 2.50 -0.35 9.43
N ILE A 110 1.52 -0.75 10.24
CA ILE A 110 1.37 -0.26 11.62
C ILE A 110 2.65 -0.52 12.43
N ASN A 111 3.25 -1.72 12.29
CA ASN A 111 4.52 -2.03 12.96
C ASN A 111 5.67 -1.15 12.44
N THR A 112 5.69 -0.81 11.15
CA THR A 112 6.69 0.09 10.56
C THR A 112 6.49 1.53 11.06
N LEU A 113 5.27 2.06 11.05
CA LEU A 113 4.93 3.39 11.56
C LEU A 113 5.34 3.58 13.03
N ALA A 114 5.16 2.53 13.85
CA ALA A 114 5.52 2.56 15.26
C ALA A 114 7.03 2.77 15.49
N LYS A 115 7.90 2.43 14.52
CA LYS A 115 9.34 2.70 14.59
C LYS A 115 9.67 4.19 14.51
N PHE A 116 8.74 4.97 13.99
CA PHE A 116 8.82 6.42 13.83
C PHE A 116 7.85 7.17 14.77
N ASN A 117 7.44 6.52 15.87
CA ASN A 117 6.52 7.07 16.86
C ASN A 117 5.14 7.50 16.30
N ILE A 118 4.73 6.94 15.15
CA ILE A 118 3.38 7.13 14.62
C ILE A 118 2.51 5.96 15.01
N HIS A 119 1.42 6.25 15.72
CA HIS A 119 0.47 5.25 16.16
C HIS A 119 -0.61 5.00 15.09
N GLY A 120 -0.33 4.07 14.19
CA GLY A 120 -1.28 3.62 13.17
C GLY A 120 -2.32 2.65 13.72
N GLU A 121 -3.55 2.75 13.23
CA GLU A 121 -4.67 1.90 13.65
C GLU A 121 -5.42 1.35 12.44
N ARG A 122 -6.00 0.16 12.60
CA ARG A 122 -6.95 -0.42 11.65
C ARG A 122 -8.38 -0.05 12.03
N ARG A 123 -9.29 -0.11 11.03
CA ARG A 123 -10.72 0.03 11.23
C ARG A 123 -11.44 -1.15 10.56
N SER A 124 -12.43 -1.71 11.22
CA SER A 124 -13.18 -2.87 10.71
C SER A 124 -14.13 -2.50 9.56
N ASP A 125 -14.56 -1.27 9.51
CA ASP A 125 -15.51 -0.70 8.55
C ASP A 125 -14.84 -0.09 7.32
N ARG A 126 -13.53 0.19 7.38
CA ARG A 126 -12.80 0.84 6.29
C ARG A 126 -11.33 0.42 6.24
N ILE A 127 -10.93 -0.18 5.12
CA ILE A 127 -9.56 -0.66 4.89
C ILE A 127 -8.61 0.52 4.74
N GLY A 128 -7.42 0.40 5.34
CA GLY A 128 -6.34 1.36 5.30
C GLY A 128 -5.71 1.59 6.66
N ILE A 129 -4.71 2.45 6.71
CA ILE A 129 -4.01 2.81 7.93
C ILE A 129 -4.43 4.20 8.36
N TRP A 130 -4.96 4.28 9.56
CA TRP A 130 -5.55 5.48 10.14
C TRP A 130 -4.74 5.95 11.34
N VAL A 131 -4.68 7.24 11.54
CA VAL A 131 -4.01 7.86 12.68
C VAL A 131 -4.94 8.87 13.34
N ARG A 132 -4.91 8.94 14.67
CA ARG A 132 -5.62 9.97 15.44
C ARG A 132 -4.76 11.23 15.47
N ARG A 133 -5.38 12.38 15.23
CA ARG A 133 -4.68 13.66 15.12
C ARG A 133 -4.45 14.31 16.51
N THR A 134 -3.79 13.55 17.38
CA THR A 134 -3.36 14.06 18.69
C THR A 134 -2.28 15.13 18.59
N ASP A 135 -1.50 15.09 17.50
CA ASP A 135 -0.48 16.08 17.12
C ASP A 135 -1.04 17.52 17.03
N ILE A 136 -2.28 17.66 16.55
CA ILE A 136 -2.97 18.96 16.46
C ILE A 136 -4.08 19.12 17.52
N GLN A 137 -4.00 18.38 18.63
CA GLN A 137 -4.95 18.40 19.73
C GLN A 137 -6.41 18.04 19.33
N GLN A 138 -6.59 17.23 18.27
CA GLN A 138 -7.89 16.72 17.81
C GLN A 138 -7.95 15.18 17.91
N PRO A 139 -7.98 14.58 19.10
CA PRO A 139 -7.87 13.12 19.28
C PRO A 139 -9.05 12.33 18.70
N ASN A 140 -10.16 12.98 18.42
CA ASN A 140 -11.34 12.37 17.80
C ASN A 140 -11.30 12.45 16.26
N LYS A 141 -10.41 13.25 15.69
CA LYS A 141 -10.20 13.31 14.25
C LYS A 141 -9.29 12.17 13.83
N GLU A 142 -9.67 11.49 12.77
CA GLU A 142 -8.89 10.41 12.17
C GLU A 142 -8.57 10.76 10.73
N ASP A 143 -7.29 10.70 10.38
CA ASP A 143 -6.83 10.90 9.02
C ASP A 143 -6.12 9.64 8.50
N LYS A 144 -6.23 9.38 7.20
CA LYS A 144 -5.59 8.24 6.55
C LYS A 144 -4.15 8.57 6.19
N ILE A 145 -3.18 7.78 6.69
CA ILE A 145 -1.77 7.89 6.33
C ILE A 145 -1.37 6.88 5.25
N GLY A 146 -2.11 5.79 5.13
CA GLY A 146 -1.82 4.76 4.13
C GLY A 146 -3.07 4.10 3.56
N ALA A 147 -3.03 3.83 2.27
CA ALA A 147 -4.10 3.11 1.57
C ALA A 147 -3.63 1.72 1.14
N ILE A 148 -4.56 0.77 1.10
CA ILE A 148 -4.33 -0.60 0.65
C ILE A 148 -5.30 -0.89 -0.48
N GLY A 149 -4.75 -1.28 -1.62
CA GLY A 149 -5.54 -1.72 -2.76
C GLY A 149 -4.82 -2.86 -3.45
N ILE A 150 -5.38 -4.07 -3.33
CA ILE A 150 -4.77 -5.28 -3.88
C ILE A 150 -5.64 -5.89 -4.97
N ARG A 151 -5.00 -6.72 -5.79
CA ARG A 151 -5.64 -7.68 -6.67
C ARG A 151 -4.99 -9.04 -6.46
N ILE A 152 -5.75 -10.11 -6.61
CA ILE A 152 -5.23 -11.48 -6.56
C ILE A 152 -5.57 -12.19 -7.86
N LYS A 153 -4.56 -12.80 -8.48
CA LYS A 153 -4.71 -13.58 -9.71
C LYS A 153 -4.14 -14.98 -9.49
N ARG A 154 -5.04 -15.99 -9.45
CA ARG A 154 -4.64 -17.39 -9.15
C ARG A 154 -3.75 -17.51 -7.91
N TRP A 155 -4.13 -16.83 -6.83
CA TRP A 155 -3.45 -16.80 -5.54
C TRP A 155 -2.09 -16.08 -5.52
N VAL A 156 -1.69 -15.42 -6.60
CA VAL A 156 -0.56 -14.48 -6.59
C VAL A 156 -1.09 -13.05 -6.49
N THR A 157 -0.52 -12.27 -5.58
CA THR A 157 -0.95 -10.90 -5.29
C THR A 157 -0.38 -9.90 -6.29
N LEU A 158 -1.08 -8.79 -6.51
CA LEU A 158 -0.64 -7.63 -7.32
C LEU A 158 -1.06 -6.35 -6.62
N HIS A 159 -0.45 -5.23 -7.00
CA HIS A 159 -0.58 -3.94 -6.33
C HIS A 159 -0.14 -4.05 -4.87
N GLY A 160 -0.70 -3.27 -3.97
CA GLY A 160 -0.28 -3.32 -2.59
C GLY A 160 -0.70 -2.09 -1.79
N ILE A 161 0.26 -1.29 -1.35
CA ILE A 161 0.09 -0.24 -0.36
C ILE A 161 0.64 1.07 -0.91
N SER A 162 0.05 2.18 -0.51
CA SER A 162 0.64 3.51 -0.62
C SER A 162 0.73 4.15 0.76
N ILE A 163 1.90 4.73 1.10
CA ILE A 163 2.15 5.41 2.36
C ILE A 163 2.55 6.85 2.07
N ASN A 164 1.88 7.78 2.73
CA ASN A 164 2.16 9.18 2.59
C ASN A 164 3.36 9.56 3.47
N ILE A 165 4.53 9.74 2.87
CA ILE A 165 5.73 10.26 3.54
C ILE A 165 5.65 11.80 3.53
N ALA A 166 5.72 12.43 2.37
CA ALA A 166 5.66 13.87 2.19
C ALA A 166 4.97 14.27 0.86
N PRO A 167 3.79 13.68 0.49
CA PRO A 167 3.12 14.10 -0.73
C PRO A 167 2.40 15.44 -0.53
N ASN A 168 2.15 16.15 -1.61
CA ASN A 168 1.22 17.27 -1.56
C ASN A 168 -0.21 16.76 -1.28
N LEU A 169 -0.68 16.96 -0.04
CA LEU A 169 -1.99 16.47 0.41
C LEU A 169 -3.16 17.17 -0.27
N GLU A 170 -2.99 18.38 -0.83
CA GLU A 170 -4.03 19.06 -1.61
C GLU A 170 -4.43 18.30 -2.87
N HIS A 171 -3.55 17.42 -3.35
CA HIS A 171 -3.84 16.60 -4.52
C HIS A 171 -4.97 15.60 -4.28
N PHE A 172 -5.20 15.21 -3.04
CA PHE A 172 -6.33 14.35 -2.66
C PHE A 172 -7.69 15.05 -2.75
N ASN A 173 -7.74 16.41 -2.77
CA ASN A 173 -8.99 17.17 -2.88
C ASN A 173 -9.68 17.00 -4.25
N GLY A 174 -9.02 16.42 -5.24
CA GLY A 174 -9.61 16.12 -6.54
C GLY A 174 -10.45 14.85 -6.58
N ILE A 175 -10.53 14.12 -5.47
CA ILE A 175 -11.29 12.87 -5.30
C ILE A 175 -11.96 12.85 -3.93
N ILE A 176 -12.95 11.97 -3.74
CA ILE A 176 -13.36 11.52 -2.41
C ILE A 176 -12.50 10.29 -2.08
N PRO A 177 -11.46 10.42 -1.20
CA PRO A 177 -10.52 9.33 -0.99
C PRO A 177 -11.22 8.11 -0.40
N CYS A 178 -11.11 6.98 -1.09
CA CYS A 178 -11.79 5.73 -0.71
C CYS A 178 -13.33 5.83 -0.61
N GLY A 179 -13.96 6.89 -1.17
CA GLY A 179 -15.39 7.15 -1.12
C GLY A 179 -15.95 7.33 0.29
N ILE A 180 -15.13 7.77 1.23
CA ILE A 180 -15.53 7.96 2.63
C ILE A 180 -15.45 9.46 2.93
N GLU A 181 -16.61 10.08 3.05
CA GLU A 181 -16.73 11.49 3.47
C GLU A 181 -16.42 11.66 4.96
N GLY A 182 -15.92 12.85 5.31
CA GLY A 182 -15.69 13.23 6.71
C GLY A 182 -14.35 12.79 7.30
N TYR A 183 -13.50 12.11 6.52
CA TYR A 183 -12.14 11.75 6.92
C TYR A 183 -11.10 12.41 6.02
N GLY A 184 -10.02 12.88 6.64
CA GLY A 184 -8.90 13.48 5.94
C GLY A 184 -7.83 12.47 5.53
N VAL A 185 -6.79 13.03 4.93
CA VAL A 185 -5.53 12.35 4.66
C VAL A 185 -4.41 13.09 5.40
N THR A 186 -3.38 12.37 5.78
CA THR A 186 -2.19 12.94 6.44
C THR A 186 -0.93 12.26 5.91
N SER A 187 0.22 12.71 6.34
CA SER A 187 1.54 12.17 6.00
C SER A 187 2.47 12.24 7.20
N PHE A 188 3.64 11.62 7.10
CA PHE A 188 4.70 11.80 8.09
C PHE A 188 5.08 13.27 8.27
N GLU A 189 5.25 14.00 7.16
CA GLU A 189 5.58 15.43 7.19
C GLU A 189 4.48 16.25 7.88
N ASP A 190 3.21 16.04 7.53
CA ASP A 190 2.04 16.73 8.10
C ASP A 190 1.85 16.45 9.61
N MET A 191 2.33 15.29 10.08
CA MET A 191 2.34 14.93 11.49
C MET A 191 3.59 15.43 12.25
N GLY A 192 4.45 16.22 11.60
CA GLY A 192 5.67 16.74 12.21
C GLY A 192 6.75 15.67 12.44
N GLN A 193 6.71 14.57 11.71
CA GLN A 193 7.67 13.45 11.76
C GLN A 193 8.34 13.26 10.39
N PRO A 194 9.08 14.24 9.85
CA PRO A 194 9.73 14.11 8.56
C PRO A 194 10.76 13.00 8.60
N ILE A 195 10.74 12.13 7.57
CA ILE A 195 11.65 11.01 7.42
C ILE A 195 12.12 10.90 5.96
N GLU A 196 13.27 10.25 5.76
CA GLU A 196 13.73 9.88 4.43
C GLU A 196 13.09 8.56 3.98
N PHE A 197 12.88 8.40 2.66
CA PHE A 197 12.39 7.15 2.11
C PHE A 197 13.26 5.95 2.48
N TYR A 198 14.58 6.15 2.52
CA TYR A 198 15.53 5.10 2.88
C TYR A 198 15.25 4.51 4.27
N ASP A 199 15.02 5.36 5.26
CA ASP A 199 14.77 4.92 6.64
C ASP A 199 13.45 4.14 6.73
N PHE A 200 12.41 4.63 6.03
CA PHE A 200 11.14 3.93 5.95
C PHE A 200 11.29 2.56 5.28
N ASP A 201 11.99 2.50 4.14
CA ASP A 201 12.20 1.28 3.36
C ASP A 201 12.97 0.22 4.15
N MET A 202 13.97 0.64 4.95
CA MET A 202 14.74 -0.25 5.82
C MET A 202 13.87 -0.86 6.91
N GLU A 203 13.08 -0.06 7.63
CA GLU A 203 12.20 -0.56 8.68
C GLU A 203 11.06 -1.41 8.11
N LEU A 204 10.55 -1.07 6.93
CA LEU A 204 9.58 -1.88 6.22
C LEU A 204 10.15 -3.27 5.91
N ARG A 205 11.35 -3.32 5.34
CA ARG A 205 12.05 -4.58 5.00
C ARG A 205 12.36 -5.42 6.24
N ASN A 206 12.83 -4.79 7.31
CA ASN A 206 13.14 -5.46 8.58
C ASN A 206 11.91 -6.16 9.19
N GLY A 207 10.73 -5.53 9.05
CA GLY A 207 9.47 -6.08 9.55
C GLY A 207 8.87 -7.20 8.71
N PHE A 208 9.27 -7.36 7.44
CA PHE A 208 8.58 -8.19 6.46
C PHE A 208 8.40 -9.66 6.89
N GLN A 209 9.47 -10.30 7.35
CA GLN A 209 9.47 -11.72 7.72
C GLN A 209 8.46 -12.06 8.83
N LYS A 210 8.23 -11.14 9.75
CA LYS A 210 7.27 -11.30 10.84
C LYS A 210 5.84 -11.51 10.34
N PHE A 211 5.48 -10.90 9.20
CA PHE A 211 4.10 -10.90 8.67
C PHE A 211 3.92 -11.82 7.46
N PHE A 212 4.98 -12.05 6.69
CA PHE A 212 4.93 -12.76 5.40
C PHE A 212 5.94 -13.91 5.28
N GLY A 213 6.69 -14.22 6.31
CA GLY A 213 7.56 -15.39 6.33
C GLY A 213 6.76 -16.65 5.97
N ALA A 214 7.36 -17.54 5.16
CA ALA A 214 6.77 -18.85 4.91
C ALA A 214 6.54 -19.55 6.25
N ARG A 215 5.42 -20.26 6.43
CA ARG A 215 5.25 -21.14 7.58
C ARG A 215 6.40 -22.14 7.56
N SER A 216 7.32 -22.04 8.53
CA SER A 216 8.14 -23.19 8.87
C SER A 216 7.18 -24.31 9.20
N GLU A 217 7.35 -25.46 8.57
CA GLU A 217 6.75 -26.69 9.03
C GLU A 217 7.25 -26.95 10.46
N MET A 218 6.60 -26.31 11.43
CA MET A 218 6.74 -26.74 12.82
C MET A 218 5.96 -28.04 12.93
N GLY A 219 6.74 -29.11 12.93
CA GLY A 219 6.33 -30.48 12.92
C GLY A 219 5.19 -30.78 13.88
N LEU A 220 4.17 -31.38 13.30
CA LEU A 220 3.41 -32.39 14.01
C LEU A 220 4.34 -33.60 14.17
N LYS A 221 5.08 -33.64 15.28
CA LYS A 221 5.59 -34.87 15.84
C LYS A 221 4.80 -35.14 17.12
N GLY A 222 4.12 -36.23 17.13
CA GLY A 222 3.55 -36.88 18.32
C GLY A 222 2.04 -36.95 18.29
#